data_98bc3af896db61a6a5ec68c1dfd13e69
#
_entry.id   98bc3af896db61a6a5ec68c1dfd13e69
#
_cell.length_a   1.000
_cell.length_b   1.000
_cell.length_c   1.000
_cell.angle_alpha   90.00
_cell.angle_beta   90.00
_cell.angle_gamma   90.00
#
_symmetry.space_group_name_H-M   'P 1'
#
loop_
_entity.id
_entity.type
_entity.pdbx_description
1 polymer ?
#
loop_
_entity_poly.entity_id
_entity_poly.type
_entity_poly.pdbx_seq_one_letter_code
_entity_poly.pdbx_strand_id
1 'polypeptide(L)'
;MDKNKINRRDFLAGAVTLAAVAGCRSAKEKFPVSEDCTRCHYDAEKIRFNAKGEFRFLQLTDVHLKSCEGKLPEETDLLLRQAFAQYKPALVVLTGDIVWCKLTTAKGNFEKALKPLVDIFIEHKVCFCVTFGNHDSEYHGPDWYTRQEMYDFYKKFGGEYFVDHDVPELTGCGNGVVEVCLDGSSKPQFNLFVMDSGAYAKDGGYDACRTDQIAWYEKVCGSTPALWFQHIIVPDVNVTGLFVDAPRVTGKSDAAEKTAKGETQEPKIKEGPDTGYRMSWPDGGRMMLLAPGVKGDLMEHTCPPRWITYRNDAHTYKGRTLYDSWCKMGNIKGAYFGHDHTNSFDGVDKNGIRFGMTKTASFSTYNDGTAGLRAFTLHADGTYDTETFFVKPPFKKSSK
;
A
#
# COMPACT_ATOMS: atom_id res chain seq x y z
N MET A 1 46.38 10.15 49.30
CA MET A 1 45.08 9.67 49.80
C MET A 1 44.13 10.83 49.78
N ASP A 2 43.32 10.95 48.80
CA ASP A 2 41.91 11.31 49.03
C ASP A 2 41.06 11.05 47.78
N LYS A 3 39.92 10.42 47.97
CA LYS A 3 39.06 9.91 46.89
C LYS A 3 38.05 10.98 46.53
N ASN A 4 38.12 11.51 45.32
CA ASN A 4 37.11 12.39 44.75
C ASN A 4 35.76 11.66 44.63
N LYS A 5 34.84 11.93 45.56
CA LYS A 5 33.41 11.61 45.41
C LYS A 5 32.78 12.65 44.52
N ILE A 6 32.50 12.26 43.27
CA ILE A 6 31.65 13.05 42.38
C ILE A 6 30.22 13.04 42.96
N ASN A 7 29.69 14.21 43.22
CA ASN A 7 28.38 14.40 43.83
C ASN A 7 27.28 14.11 42.79
N ARG A 8 26.33 13.23 43.13
CA ARG A 8 25.19 12.87 42.28
C ARG A 8 24.36 14.07 41.78
N ARG A 9 24.42 15.20 42.47
CA ARG A 9 23.71 16.43 42.07
C ARG A 9 24.32 17.09 40.81
N ASP A 10 25.63 17.01 40.66
CA ASP A 10 26.32 17.63 39.51
C ASP A 10 26.12 16.82 38.22
N PHE A 11 25.91 15.51 38.34
CA PHE A 11 25.60 14.63 37.21
C PHE A 11 24.18 14.85 36.68
N LEU A 12 23.20 15.09 37.58
CA LEU A 12 21.82 15.39 37.19
C LEU A 12 21.68 16.77 36.55
N ALA A 13 22.43 17.77 36.99
CA ALA A 13 22.43 19.12 36.39
C ALA A 13 23.00 19.11 34.97
N GLY A 14 24.08 18.35 34.73
CA GLY A 14 24.66 18.18 33.38
C GLY A 14 23.75 17.43 32.41
N ALA A 15 23.03 16.40 32.88
CA ALA A 15 22.10 15.62 32.07
C ALA A 15 20.84 16.42 31.70
N VAL A 16 20.33 17.25 32.61
CA VAL A 16 19.17 18.12 32.34
C VAL A 16 19.51 19.21 31.34
N THR A 17 20.72 19.77 31.37
CA THR A 17 21.14 20.81 30.41
C THR A 17 21.32 20.23 29.00
N LEU A 18 21.84 19.00 28.86
CA LEU A 18 21.97 18.32 27.59
C LEU A 18 20.58 17.90 27.01
N ALA A 19 19.65 17.45 27.87
CA ALA A 19 18.30 17.12 27.46
C ALA A 19 17.49 18.37 27.01
N ALA A 20 17.68 19.51 27.69
CA ALA A 20 17.02 20.77 27.34
C ALA A 20 17.54 21.34 26.01
N VAL A 21 18.82 21.16 25.67
CA VAL A 21 19.41 21.61 24.40
C VAL A 21 18.98 20.66 23.25
N ALA A 22 18.79 19.36 23.51
CA ALA A 22 18.28 18.42 22.55
C ALA A 22 16.76 18.59 22.28
N GLY A 23 15.99 19.11 23.26
CA GLY A 23 14.54 19.35 23.12
C GLY A 23 14.14 20.63 22.39
N CYS A 24 15.09 21.55 22.15
CA CYS A 24 14.84 22.82 21.47
C CYS A 24 15.26 22.87 19.99
N ARG A 25 15.71 21.75 19.41
CA ARG A 25 15.84 21.67 17.96
C ARG A 25 14.44 21.58 17.39
N SER A 26 13.97 22.67 16.82
CA SER A 26 12.68 22.77 16.20
C SER A 26 12.53 21.65 15.17
N ALA A 27 11.33 21.06 15.09
CA ALA A 27 10.97 20.08 14.08
C ALA A 27 11.23 20.54 12.62
N LYS A 28 11.65 21.79 12.41
CA LYS A 28 12.08 22.35 11.13
C LYS A 28 13.41 21.79 10.61
N GLU A 29 14.28 21.25 11.48
CA GLU A 29 15.59 20.72 11.03
C GLU A 29 15.58 19.23 10.70
N LYS A 30 14.48 18.50 10.95
CA LYS A 30 14.40 17.05 10.69
C LYS A 30 14.05 16.67 9.27
N PHE A 31 13.55 17.57 8.45
CA PHE A 31 13.13 17.27 7.07
C PHE A 31 13.58 18.40 6.12
N PRO A 32 14.86 18.48 5.77
CA PRO A 32 15.29 19.32 4.68
C PRO A 32 14.91 18.65 3.35
N VAL A 33 13.61 18.55 3.06
CA VAL A 33 13.19 18.26 1.71
C VAL A 33 13.56 19.49 0.90
N SER A 34 14.60 19.42 0.09
CA SER A 34 14.98 20.49 -0.83
C SER A 34 13.83 20.73 -1.82
N GLU A 35 13.71 21.91 -2.38
CA GLU A 35 12.74 22.18 -3.43
C GLU A 35 12.96 21.26 -4.65
N ASP A 36 14.18 20.73 -4.84
CA ASP A 36 14.55 19.79 -5.89
C ASP A 36 14.12 18.33 -5.58
N CYS A 37 13.85 17.95 -4.31
CA CYS A 37 13.39 16.60 -3.96
C CYS A 37 11.92 16.29 -4.37
N THR A 38 11.23 17.24 -4.98
CA THR A 38 9.89 17.01 -5.54
C THR A 38 9.92 16.53 -6.99
N ARG A 39 11.10 16.48 -7.62
CA ARG A 39 11.24 16.04 -9.02
C ARG A 39 11.70 14.60 -9.08
N CYS A 40 10.80 13.76 -9.57
CA CYS A 40 11.07 12.36 -9.83
C CYS A 40 12.18 12.19 -10.89
N HIS A 41 13.05 11.21 -10.69
CA HIS A 41 14.17 10.89 -11.59
C HIS A 41 13.76 9.89 -12.68
N TYR A 42 12.63 10.13 -13.38
CA TYR A 42 12.17 9.28 -14.47
C TYR A 42 11.93 10.07 -15.74
N ASP A 43 11.81 9.36 -16.87
CA ASP A 43 11.47 9.97 -18.16
C ASP A 43 10.00 10.43 -18.15
N ALA A 44 9.79 11.71 -17.80
CA ALA A 44 8.48 12.32 -17.72
C ALA A 44 7.70 12.30 -19.06
N GLU A 45 8.39 12.10 -20.20
CA GLU A 45 7.72 11.98 -21.50
C GLU A 45 6.90 10.71 -21.63
N LYS A 46 7.20 9.67 -20.83
CA LYS A 46 6.43 8.42 -20.81
C LYS A 46 5.19 8.49 -19.91
N ILE A 47 5.10 9.47 -19.02
CA ILE A 47 4.03 9.62 -18.02
C ILE A 47 3.18 10.84 -18.38
N ARG A 48 2.49 10.75 -19.52
CA ARG A 48 1.69 11.84 -20.07
C ARG A 48 0.31 11.37 -20.50
N PHE A 49 -0.63 12.30 -20.46
CA PHE A 49 -1.93 12.11 -21.08
C PHE A 49 -1.76 11.93 -22.60
N ASN A 50 -2.49 10.98 -23.16
CA ASN A 50 -2.53 10.77 -24.61
C ASN A 50 -3.32 11.90 -25.31
N ALA A 51 -3.37 11.87 -26.64
CA ALA A 51 -4.08 12.86 -27.47
C ALA A 51 -5.61 12.95 -27.18
N LYS A 52 -6.19 11.96 -26.49
CA LYS A 52 -7.60 11.99 -26.06
C LYS A 52 -7.77 12.59 -24.66
N GLY A 53 -6.71 13.03 -24.02
CA GLY A 53 -6.74 13.48 -22.63
C GLY A 53 -6.91 12.35 -21.61
N GLU A 54 -6.48 11.13 -21.93
CA GLU A 54 -6.54 9.98 -21.06
C GLU A 54 -5.14 9.50 -20.67
N PHE A 55 -4.97 9.07 -19.42
CA PHE A 55 -3.80 8.32 -18.96
C PHE A 55 -4.26 7.03 -18.30
N ARG A 56 -3.86 5.88 -18.85
CA ARG A 56 -4.28 4.57 -18.37
C ARG A 56 -3.17 3.87 -17.63
N PHE A 57 -3.50 3.32 -16.47
CA PHE A 57 -2.54 2.57 -15.67
C PHE A 57 -3.22 1.45 -14.88
N LEU A 58 -2.42 0.54 -14.33
CA LEU A 58 -2.88 -0.59 -13.53
C LEU A 58 -2.26 -0.51 -12.13
N GLN A 59 -3.01 -0.95 -11.13
CA GLN A 59 -2.48 -1.33 -9.82
C GLN A 59 -2.37 -2.86 -9.76
N LEU A 60 -1.19 -3.33 -9.40
CA LEU A 60 -0.87 -4.73 -9.19
C LEU A 60 -0.34 -4.90 -7.76
N THR A 61 -0.87 -5.88 -7.03
CA THR A 61 -0.54 -6.12 -5.62
C THR A 61 -0.54 -7.60 -5.31
N ASP A 62 0.14 -7.99 -4.24
CA ASP A 62 0.06 -9.33 -3.66
C ASP A 62 0.33 -10.44 -4.67
N VAL A 63 1.39 -10.30 -5.46
CA VAL A 63 1.81 -11.30 -6.46
C VAL A 63 2.39 -12.53 -5.78
N HIS A 64 3.06 -12.34 -4.64
CA HIS A 64 3.64 -13.40 -3.82
C HIS A 64 4.48 -14.40 -4.61
N LEU A 65 5.47 -13.92 -5.34
CA LEU A 65 6.41 -14.76 -6.07
C LEU A 65 7.19 -15.66 -5.10
N LYS A 66 7.05 -16.96 -5.23
CA LYS A 66 7.64 -17.99 -4.36
C LYS A 66 8.70 -18.85 -5.04
N SER A 67 8.93 -18.67 -6.33
CA SER A 67 9.84 -19.45 -7.13
C SER A 67 11.00 -18.63 -7.68
N CYS A 68 12.17 -19.22 -7.73
CA CYS A 68 13.37 -18.65 -8.36
C CYS A 68 13.69 -19.35 -9.70
N GLU A 69 12.71 -19.98 -10.33
CA GLU A 69 12.89 -20.73 -11.59
C GLU A 69 13.01 -19.86 -12.83
N GLY A 70 12.96 -18.53 -12.67
CA GLY A 70 13.11 -17.59 -13.77
C GLY A 70 11.86 -17.47 -14.67
N LYS A 71 10.68 -17.82 -14.15
CA LYS A 71 9.39 -17.69 -14.83
C LYS A 71 8.30 -17.27 -13.84
N LEU A 72 7.29 -16.59 -14.32
CA LEU A 72 6.08 -16.30 -13.53
C LEU A 72 5.22 -17.58 -13.44
N PRO A 73 4.37 -17.67 -12.38
CA PRO A 73 3.24 -18.58 -12.40
C PRO A 73 2.39 -18.34 -13.67
N GLU A 74 1.96 -19.42 -14.33
CA GLU A 74 1.25 -19.37 -15.63
C GLU A 74 0.02 -18.44 -15.54
N GLU A 75 -0.68 -18.49 -14.43
CA GLU A 75 -1.88 -17.72 -14.18
C GLU A 75 -1.60 -16.21 -14.03
N THR A 76 -0.51 -15.86 -13.35
CA THR A 76 -0.08 -14.47 -13.20
C THR A 76 0.39 -13.88 -14.54
N ASP A 77 1.15 -14.66 -15.32
CA ASP A 77 1.55 -14.27 -16.68
C ASP A 77 0.33 -14.02 -17.56
N LEU A 78 -0.65 -14.92 -17.53
CA LEU A 78 -1.89 -14.80 -18.30
C LEU A 78 -2.72 -13.58 -17.88
N LEU A 79 -2.88 -13.34 -16.56
CA LEU A 79 -3.56 -12.17 -16.02
C LEU A 79 -2.96 -10.88 -16.58
N LEU A 80 -1.64 -10.74 -16.48
CA LEU A 80 -0.92 -9.56 -16.94
C LEU A 80 -1.07 -9.34 -18.46
N ARG A 81 -0.84 -10.37 -19.26
CA ARG A 81 -0.96 -10.26 -20.73
C ARG A 81 -2.37 -9.91 -21.17
N GLN A 82 -3.39 -10.49 -20.55
CA GLN A 82 -4.79 -10.15 -20.84
C GLN A 82 -5.12 -8.71 -20.44
N ALA A 83 -4.69 -8.29 -19.25
CA ALA A 83 -4.90 -6.92 -18.80
C ALA A 83 -4.18 -5.90 -19.69
N PHE A 84 -2.94 -6.17 -20.10
CA PHE A 84 -2.19 -5.27 -20.99
C PHE A 84 -2.83 -5.18 -22.39
N ALA A 85 -3.32 -6.31 -22.93
CA ALA A 85 -4.03 -6.30 -24.19
C ALA A 85 -5.34 -5.48 -24.14
N GLN A 86 -6.07 -5.59 -23.01
CA GLN A 86 -7.35 -4.90 -22.82
C GLN A 86 -7.18 -3.41 -22.52
N TYR A 87 -6.32 -3.06 -21.55
CA TYR A 87 -6.23 -1.69 -21.03
C TYR A 87 -5.16 -0.85 -21.70
N LYS A 88 -4.13 -1.47 -22.28
CA LYS A 88 -2.98 -0.80 -22.90
C LYS A 88 -2.40 0.27 -21.93
N PRO A 89 -1.99 -0.12 -20.73
CA PRO A 89 -1.55 0.82 -19.71
C PRO A 89 -0.22 1.47 -20.10
N ALA A 90 -0.01 2.71 -19.70
CA ALA A 90 1.29 3.39 -19.76
C ALA A 90 2.12 3.13 -18.51
N LEU A 91 1.47 2.78 -17.38
CA LEU A 91 2.12 2.58 -16.09
C LEU A 91 1.50 1.40 -15.34
N VAL A 92 2.31 0.70 -14.55
CA VAL A 92 1.88 -0.23 -13.50
C VAL A 92 2.37 0.29 -12.15
N VAL A 93 1.48 0.43 -11.17
CA VAL A 93 1.80 0.74 -9.79
C VAL A 93 1.81 -0.55 -8.99
N LEU A 94 2.98 -0.97 -8.52
CA LEU A 94 3.14 -2.14 -7.66
C LEU A 94 2.96 -1.72 -6.20
N THR A 95 1.92 -2.23 -5.55
CA THR A 95 1.58 -1.83 -4.19
C THR A 95 1.91 -2.88 -3.13
N GLY A 96 3.07 -3.54 -3.29
CA GLY A 96 3.66 -4.40 -2.28
C GLY A 96 3.26 -5.86 -2.35
N ASP A 97 3.93 -6.65 -1.51
CA ASP A 97 3.84 -8.12 -1.44
C ASP A 97 4.06 -8.78 -2.81
N ILE A 98 5.06 -8.29 -3.53
CA ILE A 98 5.42 -8.82 -4.85
C ILE A 98 6.19 -10.13 -4.73
N VAL A 99 7.09 -10.23 -3.74
CA VAL A 99 7.79 -11.47 -3.41
C VAL A 99 7.40 -11.93 -2.00
N TRP A 100 7.36 -13.24 -1.82
CA TRP A 100 7.08 -13.81 -0.51
C TRP A 100 7.79 -15.14 -0.32
N CYS A 101 8.28 -15.35 0.82
CA CYS A 101 8.91 -16.48 1.47
C CYS A 101 10.43 -16.30 1.62
N LYS A 102 10.95 -17.06 2.60
CA LYS A 102 12.36 -17.04 2.97
C LYS A 102 13.29 -17.31 1.78
N LEU A 103 12.85 -18.14 0.83
CA LEU A 103 13.65 -18.50 -0.34
C LEU A 103 13.78 -17.31 -1.30
N THR A 104 12.69 -16.69 -1.69
CA THR A 104 12.68 -15.68 -2.75
C THR A 104 13.13 -14.30 -2.28
N THR A 105 13.05 -14.01 -0.98
CA THR A 105 13.55 -12.76 -0.41
C THR A 105 15.04 -12.80 -0.05
N ALA A 106 15.67 -13.99 -0.10
CA ALA A 106 17.10 -14.14 0.17
C ALA A 106 17.98 -13.54 -0.94
N LYS A 107 19.17 -13.07 -0.55
CA LYS A 107 20.17 -12.53 -1.49
C LYS A 107 20.53 -13.54 -2.58
N GLY A 108 20.57 -13.05 -3.83
CA GLY A 108 20.83 -13.87 -5.03
C GLY A 108 19.61 -14.65 -5.55
N ASN A 109 18.51 -14.69 -4.80
CA ASN A 109 17.26 -15.33 -5.21
C ASN A 109 16.17 -14.31 -5.55
N PHE A 110 16.13 -13.19 -4.84
CA PHE A 110 15.18 -12.10 -5.10
C PHE A 110 15.22 -11.66 -6.57
N GLU A 111 16.41 -11.49 -7.11
CA GLU A 111 16.63 -11.08 -8.50
C GLU A 111 16.03 -12.09 -9.49
N LYS A 112 16.20 -13.39 -9.19
CA LYS A 112 15.67 -14.47 -10.04
C LYS A 112 14.16 -14.58 -9.98
N ALA A 113 13.57 -14.29 -8.82
CA ALA A 113 12.13 -14.28 -8.63
C ALA A 113 11.50 -13.08 -9.29
N LEU A 114 12.11 -11.88 -9.15
CA LEU A 114 11.57 -10.62 -9.64
C LEU A 114 11.69 -10.44 -11.14
N LYS A 115 12.83 -10.85 -11.71
CA LYS A 115 13.16 -10.56 -13.11
C LYS A 115 12.06 -10.93 -14.12
N PRO A 116 11.41 -12.10 -14.05
CA PRO A 116 10.35 -12.46 -14.99
C PRO A 116 9.15 -11.49 -14.99
N LEU A 117 8.82 -10.92 -13.84
CA LEU A 117 7.76 -9.90 -13.75
C LEU A 117 8.17 -8.60 -14.43
N VAL A 118 9.39 -8.14 -14.19
CA VAL A 118 9.91 -6.92 -14.81
C VAL A 118 10.07 -7.10 -16.32
N ASP A 119 10.50 -8.28 -16.77
CA ASP A 119 10.65 -8.59 -18.21
C ASP A 119 9.33 -8.44 -18.98
N ILE A 120 8.17 -8.78 -18.37
CA ILE A 120 6.86 -8.54 -19.00
C ILE A 120 6.57 -7.06 -19.18
N PHE A 121 6.89 -6.22 -18.20
CA PHE A 121 6.70 -4.77 -18.35
C PHE A 121 7.56 -4.20 -19.48
N ILE A 122 8.81 -4.64 -19.58
CA ILE A 122 9.74 -4.24 -20.66
C ILE A 122 9.25 -4.74 -22.01
N GLU A 123 8.83 -6.01 -22.11
CA GLU A 123 8.28 -6.63 -23.34
C GLU A 123 7.12 -5.80 -23.89
N HIS A 124 6.23 -5.37 -23.00
CA HIS A 124 5.07 -4.57 -23.34
C HIS A 124 5.31 -3.05 -23.40
N LYS A 125 6.54 -2.59 -23.11
CA LYS A 125 6.92 -1.17 -23.05
C LYS A 125 6.07 -0.37 -22.06
N VAL A 126 5.76 -0.94 -20.92
CA VAL A 126 4.96 -0.35 -19.86
C VAL A 126 5.89 0.13 -18.74
N CYS A 127 5.77 1.39 -18.34
CA CYS A 127 6.47 1.90 -17.18
C CYS A 127 5.93 1.28 -15.89
N PHE A 128 6.74 1.25 -14.84
CA PHE A 128 6.27 0.81 -13.53
C PHE A 128 6.99 1.51 -12.38
N CYS A 129 6.31 1.64 -11.25
CA CYS A 129 6.84 2.07 -9.97
C CYS A 129 6.45 1.08 -8.88
N VAL A 130 7.10 1.14 -7.72
CA VAL A 130 6.91 0.18 -6.65
C VAL A 130 6.90 0.83 -5.27
N THR A 131 6.02 0.37 -4.41
CA THR A 131 6.14 0.45 -2.95
C THR A 131 6.05 -0.95 -2.36
N PHE A 132 6.34 -1.10 -1.06
CA PHE A 132 6.53 -2.40 -0.41
C PHE A 132 5.36 -2.77 0.49
N GLY A 133 5.09 -4.09 0.58
CA GLY A 133 4.20 -4.69 1.55
C GLY A 133 4.94 -5.29 2.74
N ASN A 134 4.21 -5.98 3.61
CA ASN A 134 4.79 -6.54 4.83
C ASN A 134 5.64 -7.80 4.54
N HIS A 135 5.28 -8.58 3.52
CA HIS A 135 6.01 -9.80 3.18
C HIS A 135 7.28 -9.58 2.36
N ASP A 136 7.40 -8.48 1.61
CA ASP A 136 8.59 -8.21 0.80
C ASP A 136 9.87 -8.17 1.65
N SER A 137 9.81 -7.65 2.88
CA SER A 137 10.94 -7.52 3.80
C SER A 137 10.71 -8.16 5.17
N GLU A 138 9.97 -9.26 5.22
CA GLU A 138 9.63 -9.96 6.46
C GLU A 138 10.86 -10.58 7.15
N TYR A 139 11.87 -10.97 6.37
CA TYR A 139 13.10 -11.57 6.87
C TYR A 139 14.22 -10.52 6.95
N HIS A 140 15.03 -10.60 7.99
CA HIS A 140 16.08 -9.65 8.29
C HIS A 140 17.44 -10.34 8.52
N GLY A 141 18.52 -9.59 8.34
CA GLY A 141 19.87 -10.05 8.59
C GLY A 141 20.72 -10.08 7.32
N PRO A 142 21.97 -10.58 7.40
CA PRO A 142 22.95 -10.47 6.31
C PRO A 142 22.58 -11.26 5.06
N ASP A 143 21.67 -12.24 5.18
CA ASP A 143 21.25 -13.11 4.09
C ASP A 143 20.06 -12.56 3.29
N TRP A 144 19.46 -11.45 3.74
CA TRP A 144 18.30 -10.84 3.10
C TRP A 144 18.57 -9.42 2.66
N TYR A 145 17.84 -8.98 1.64
CA TYR A 145 17.89 -7.61 1.16
C TYR A 145 17.02 -6.69 2.03
N THR A 146 17.48 -5.46 2.20
CA THR A 146 16.67 -4.35 2.68
C THR A 146 15.72 -3.88 1.58
N ARG A 147 14.67 -3.13 1.93
CA ARG A 147 13.77 -2.51 0.94
C ARG A 147 14.53 -1.63 -0.05
N GLN A 148 15.54 -0.89 0.40
CA GLN A 148 16.37 -0.06 -0.47
C GLN A 148 17.15 -0.91 -1.48
N GLU A 149 17.80 -1.98 -1.04
CA GLU A 149 18.49 -2.90 -1.96
C GLU A 149 17.52 -3.54 -2.96
N MET A 150 16.30 -3.89 -2.53
CA MET A 150 15.24 -4.40 -3.41
C MET A 150 14.79 -3.34 -4.42
N TYR A 151 14.60 -2.09 -3.98
CA TYR A 151 14.24 -0.97 -4.85
C TYR A 151 15.31 -0.74 -5.94
N ASP A 152 16.58 -0.84 -5.56
CA ASP A 152 17.70 -0.72 -6.49
C ASP A 152 17.71 -1.84 -7.56
N PHE A 153 17.19 -3.04 -7.23
CA PHE A 153 16.98 -4.09 -8.23
C PHE A 153 15.85 -3.78 -9.18
N TYR A 154 14.73 -3.26 -8.70
CA TYR A 154 13.64 -2.80 -9.58
C TYR A 154 14.14 -1.74 -10.56
N LYS A 155 14.89 -0.76 -10.06
CA LYS A 155 15.51 0.28 -10.88
C LYS A 155 16.49 -0.28 -11.89
N LYS A 156 17.38 -1.18 -11.47
CA LYS A 156 18.39 -1.80 -12.33
C LYS A 156 17.76 -2.64 -13.44
N PHE A 157 16.76 -3.47 -13.12
CA PHE A 157 16.13 -4.34 -14.10
C PHE A 157 15.15 -3.61 -15.00
N GLY A 158 14.42 -2.64 -14.46
CA GLY A 158 13.44 -1.86 -15.21
C GLY A 158 14.07 -0.86 -16.17
N GLY A 159 15.29 -0.39 -15.85
CA GLY A 159 15.98 0.58 -16.70
C GLY A 159 15.12 1.81 -17.02
N GLU A 160 14.94 2.12 -18.28
CA GLU A 160 14.14 3.25 -18.75
C GLU A 160 12.62 3.12 -18.51
N TYR A 161 12.14 1.93 -18.14
CA TYR A 161 10.72 1.70 -17.79
C TYR A 161 10.45 1.80 -16.29
N PHE A 162 11.49 1.92 -15.46
CA PHE A 162 11.33 2.13 -14.05
C PHE A 162 11.09 3.61 -13.75
N VAL A 163 10.01 3.92 -13.05
CA VAL A 163 9.68 5.26 -12.57
C VAL A 163 10.27 5.43 -11.17
N ASP A 164 11.45 6.05 -11.12
CA ASP A 164 12.16 6.34 -9.87
C ASP A 164 11.52 7.55 -9.19
N HIS A 165 10.65 7.28 -8.22
CA HIS A 165 9.86 8.28 -7.51
C HIS A 165 10.19 8.38 -6.03
N ASP A 166 11.14 7.56 -5.53
CA ASP A 166 11.45 7.51 -4.10
C ASP A 166 12.06 8.80 -3.57
N VAL A 167 11.65 9.19 -2.39
CA VAL A 167 12.20 10.29 -1.58
C VAL A 167 12.98 9.65 -0.42
N PRO A 168 14.29 9.49 -0.55
CA PRO A 168 15.10 8.66 0.36
C PRO A 168 15.12 9.12 1.82
N GLU A 169 14.74 10.37 2.10
CA GLU A 169 14.71 10.93 3.44
C GLU A 169 13.48 10.50 4.25
N LEU A 170 12.48 9.89 3.60
CA LEU A 170 11.27 9.43 4.25
C LEU A 170 11.46 8.05 4.86
N THR A 171 10.72 7.78 5.94
CA THR A 171 10.66 6.45 6.53
C THR A 171 10.07 5.44 5.53
N GLY A 172 10.73 4.31 5.37
CA GLY A 172 10.36 3.28 4.39
C GLY A 172 11.11 3.46 3.07
N CYS A 173 10.56 2.93 1.97
CA CYS A 173 11.17 2.97 0.64
C CYS A 173 10.08 2.88 -0.44
N GLY A 174 10.29 3.53 -1.57
CA GLY A 174 9.26 3.64 -2.61
C GLY A 174 8.17 4.65 -2.22
N ASN A 175 8.61 5.77 -1.63
CA ASN A 175 7.76 6.88 -1.21
C ASN A 175 7.90 8.05 -2.17
N GLY A 176 6.81 8.50 -2.76
CA GLY A 176 6.91 9.71 -3.59
C GLY A 176 5.65 9.98 -4.38
N VAL A 177 5.81 10.82 -5.38
CA VAL A 177 4.73 11.21 -6.28
C VAL A 177 5.12 10.99 -7.74
N VAL A 178 4.24 10.36 -8.51
CA VAL A 178 4.33 10.26 -9.96
C VAL A 178 3.39 11.31 -10.55
N GLU A 179 3.96 12.26 -11.26
CA GLU A 179 3.25 13.39 -11.86
C GLU A 179 2.82 13.03 -13.28
N VAL A 180 1.52 13.14 -13.57
CA VAL A 180 0.96 12.91 -14.91
C VAL A 180 0.66 14.26 -15.55
N CYS A 181 1.40 14.60 -16.60
CA CYS A 181 1.34 15.88 -17.28
C CYS A 181 0.61 15.77 -18.64
N LEU A 182 0.11 16.90 -19.14
CA LEU A 182 -0.29 17.02 -20.53
C LEU A 182 0.94 17.00 -21.43
N ASP A 183 0.76 16.61 -22.68
CA ASP A 183 1.81 16.69 -23.68
C ASP A 183 2.34 18.14 -23.82
N GLY A 184 3.68 18.27 -23.86
CA GLY A 184 4.34 19.59 -23.91
C GLY A 184 4.24 20.43 -22.63
N SER A 185 3.63 19.94 -21.53
CA SER A 185 3.52 20.65 -20.26
C SER A 185 4.41 20.03 -19.19
N SER A 186 5.03 20.86 -18.34
CA SER A 186 5.70 20.43 -17.11
C SER A 186 4.80 20.52 -15.86
N LYS A 187 3.56 21.03 -16.02
CA LYS A 187 2.61 21.16 -14.93
C LYS A 187 1.76 19.91 -14.82
N PRO A 188 1.77 19.21 -13.67
CA PRO A 188 0.95 18.02 -13.49
C PRO A 188 -0.55 18.36 -13.52
N GLN A 189 -1.31 17.54 -14.24
CA GLN A 189 -2.77 17.56 -14.22
C GLN A 189 -3.33 16.57 -13.20
N PHE A 190 -2.55 15.55 -12.88
CA PHE A 190 -2.91 14.53 -11.90
C PHE A 190 -1.66 14.00 -11.20
N ASN A 191 -1.78 13.69 -9.90
CA ASN A 191 -0.68 13.13 -9.11
C ASN A 191 -1.04 11.73 -8.61
N LEU A 192 -0.06 10.82 -8.60
CA LEU A 192 -0.16 9.51 -7.98
C LEU A 192 0.83 9.46 -6.81
N PHE A 193 0.34 9.56 -5.58
CA PHE A 193 1.15 9.32 -4.39
C PHE A 193 1.30 7.83 -4.18
N VAL A 194 2.53 7.34 -4.19
CA VAL A 194 2.88 5.93 -3.97
C VAL A 194 3.72 5.89 -2.71
N MET A 195 3.23 5.20 -1.67
CA MET A 195 3.79 5.33 -0.33
C MET A 195 3.95 3.99 0.37
N ASP A 196 5.05 3.84 1.07
CA ASP A 196 5.33 2.69 1.93
C ASP A 196 4.55 2.81 3.25
N SER A 197 3.59 1.91 3.46
CA SER A 197 2.78 1.84 4.68
C SER A 197 3.44 1.08 5.82
N GLY A 198 4.73 0.71 5.69
CA GLY A 198 5.41 -0.12 6.66
C GLY A 198 5.10 -1.62 6.53
N ALA A 199 5.44 -2.39 7.56
CA ALA A 199 5.18 -3.82 7.60
C ALA A 199 4.46 -4.20 8.91
N TYR A 200 5.22 -4.47 9.98
CA TYR A 200 4.70 -4.85 11.27
C TYR A 200 5.08 -3.82 12.33
N ALA A 201 4.14 -3.49 13.20
CA ALA A 201 4.38 -2.60 14.33
C ALA A 201 5.08 -3.35 15.48
N LYS A 202 5.85 -2.62 16.31
CA LYS A 202 6.61 -3.20 17.43
C LYS A 202 5.74 -3.85 18.50
N ASP A 203 4.51 -3.40 18.64
CA ASP A 203 3.52 -3.91 19.59
C ASP A 203 2.65 -5.04 19.01
N GLY A 204 3.02 -5.53 17.84
CA GLY A 204 2.28 -6.53 17.07
C GLY A 204 1.14 -5.93 16.25
N GLY A 205 0.80 -6.59 15.15
CA GLY A 205 -0.11 -6.08 14.13
C GLY A 205 0.61 -5.33 13.03
N TYR A 206 -0.13 -4.64 12.18
CA TYR A 206 0.42 -3.95 11.00
C TYR A 206 0.85 -2.52 11.31
N ASP A 207 1.81 -2.02 10.53
CA ASP A 207 2.30 -0.66 10.62
C ASP A 207 1.51 0.30 9.71
N ALA A 208 1.86 1.59 9.71
CA ALA A 208 1.23 2.64 8.92
C ALA A 208 2.24 3.72 8.52
N CYS A 209 1.87 4.58 7.59
CA CYS A 209 2.66 5.75 7.24
C CYS A 209 3.04 6.57 8.47
N ARG A 210 4.27 7.03 8.50
CA ARG A 210 4.89 7.74 9.62
C ARG A 210 4.66 9.25 9.53
N THR A 211 4.94 9.91 10.64
CA THR A 211 4.83 11.37 10.79
C THR A 211 5.55 12.15 9.70
N ASP A 212 6.74 11.70 9.31
CA ASP A 212 7.55 12.33 8.25
C ASP A 212 6.90 12.21 6.87
N GLN A 213 6.34 11.06 6.54
CA GLN A 213 5.59 10.83 5.30
C GLN A 213 4.34 11.72 5.23
N ILE A 214 3.60 11.83 6.35
CA ILE A 214 2.41 12.69 6.44
C ILE A 214 2.80 14.17 6.31
N ALA A 215 3.88 14.59 7.01
CA ALA A 215 4.40 15.95 6.95
C ALA A 215 4.87 16.31 5.53
N TRP A 216 5.56 15.38 4.86
CA TRP A 216 5.99 15.55 3.48
C TRP A 216 4.79 15.69 2.54
N TYR A 217 3.79 14.82 2.65
CA TYR A 217 2.57 14.91 1.86
C TYR A 217 1.89 16.28 2.03
N GLU A 218 1.65 16.76 3.27
CA GLU A 218 1.04 18.07 3.51
C GLU A 218 1.86 19.23 2.91
N LYS A 219 3.19 19.04 2.76
CA LYS A 219 4.08 20.05 2.17
C LYS A 219 3.98 20.09 0.64
N VAL A 220 3.88 18.92 -0.03
CA VAL A 220 4.04 18.81 -1.48
C VAL A 220 2.74 18.62 -2.25
N CYS A 221 1.64 18.27 -1.59
CA CYS A 221 0.39 17.86 -2.23
C CYS A 221 -0.23 18.91 -3.18
N GLY A 222 -0.07 20.20 -2.89
CA GLY A 222 -0.68 21.27 -3.69
C GLY A 222 -2.19 21.12 -3.85
N SER A 223 -2.74 21.62 -4.96
CA SER A 223 -4.15 21.51 -5.32
C SER A 223 -4.45 20.56 -6.48
N THR A 224 -3.43 19.97 -7.08
CA THR A 224 -3.57 19.03 -8.19
C THR A 224 -4.34 17.79 -7.72
N PRO A 225 -5.41 17.37 -8.42
CA PRO A 225 -6.11 16.12 -8.10
C PRO A 225 -5.15 14.95 -7.99
N ALA A 226 -5.37 14.08 -7.01
CA ALA A 226 -4.45 12.99 -6.78
C ALA A 226 -5.14 11.68 -6.38
N LEU A 227 -4.48 10.55 -6.68
CA LEU A 227 -4.76 9.25 -6.10
C LEU A 227 -3.63 8.85 -5.16
N TRP A 228 -3.97 8.05 -4.16
CA TRP A 228 -3.05 7.51 -3.19
C TRP A 228 -2.96 5.99 -3.30
N PHE A 229 -1.74 5.46 -3.26
CA PHE A 229 -1.44 4.04 -3.34
C PHE A 229 -0.52 3.62 -2.21
N GLN A 230 -0.92 2.63 -1.42
CA GLN A 230 -0.10 1.98 -0.41
C GLN A 230 -0.57 0.54 -0.22
N HIS A 231 0.22 -0.29 0.47
CA HIS A 231 -0.12 -1.69 0.68
C HIS A 231 -1.23 -1.88 1.71
N ILE A 232 -0.98 -1.50 2.96
CA ILE A 232 -1.89 -1.73 4.09
C ILE A 232 -2.90 -0.60 4.18
N ILE A 233 -4.19 -0.93 4.28
CA ILE A 233 -5.26 0.06 4.37
C ILE A 233 -5.20 0.89 5.66
N VAL A 234 -5.59 2.15 5.60
CA VAL A 234 -5.65 3.02 6.80
C VAL A 234 -6.76 2.56 7.76
N PRO A 235 -6.56 2.63 9.09
CA PRO A 235 -7.57 2.22 10.08
C PRO A 235 -8.86 3.05 10.00
N ASP A 236 -8.75 4.27 9.49
CA ASP A 236 -9.90 5.17 9.35
C ASP A 236 -10.99 4.62 8.42
N VAL A 237 -10.71 3.58 7.62
CA VAL A 237 -11.72 2.88 6.82
C VAL A 237 -12.92 2.45 7.66
N ASN A 238 -12.71 2.13 8.94
CA ASN A 238 -13.75 1.72 9.88
C ASN A 238 -14.75 2.84 10.25
N VAL A 239 -14.40 4.10 10.01
CA VAL A 239 -15.21 5.27 10.34
C VAL A 239 -15.61 6.11 9.13
N THR A 240 -15.28 5.64 7.94
CA THR A 240 -15.57 6.33 6.66
C THR A 240 -17.04 6.26 6.25
N GLY A 241 -17.79 5.27 6.76
CA GLY A 241 -19.15 4.95 6.35
C GLY A 241 -19.24 3.97 5.18
N LEU A 242 -18.11 3.37 4.76
CA LEU A 242 -18.08 2.34 3.73
C LEU A 242 -18.62 0.99 4.22
N PHE A 243 -18.72 0.82 5.53
CA PHE A 243 -19.23 -0.39 6.17
C PHE A 243 -20.38 -0.06 7.10
N VAL A 244 -21.32 -1.00 7.22
CA VAL A 244 -22.45 -0.98 8.15
C VAL A 244 -22.47 -2.24 9.00
N ASP A 245 -23.01 -2.16 10.21
CA ASP A 245 -23.19 -3.33 11.06
C ASP A 245 -24.08 -4.36 10.38
N ALA A 246 -23.66 -5.62 10.37
CA ALA A 246 -24.54 -6.70 9.95
C ALA A 246 -25.74 -6.81 10.89
N PRO A 247 -26.95 -7.06 10.40
CA PRO A 247 -28.11 -7.29 11.26
C PRO A 247 -27.81 -8.43 12.25
N ARG A 248 -28.02 -8.18 13.55
CA ARG A 248 -27.92 -9.25 14.54
C ARG A 248 -28.98 -10.29 14.23
N VAL A 249 -28.56 -11.49 13.85
CA VAL A 249 -29.47 -12.64 13.80
C VAL A 249 -29.87 -12.96 15.23
N THR A 250 -31.05 -12.51 15.64
CA THR A 250 -31.66 -12.85 16.94
C THR A 250 -32.12 -14.30 16.88
N GLY A 251 -31.23 -15.24 17.18
CA GLY A 251 -31.57 -16.65 17.19
C GLY A 251 -30.38 -17.56 17.48
N LYS A 252 -30.14 -17.80 18.77
CA LYS A 252 -29.09 -18.62 19.38
C LYS A 252 -27.73 -17.96 19.57
N SER A 253 -27.34 -17.97 20.84
CA SER A 253 -26.13 -17.42 21.43
C SER A 253 -24.89 -17.49 20.55
N ASP A 254 -24.27 -16.30 20.28
CA ASP A 254 -22.90 -16.11 19.82
C ASP A 254 -21.88 -16.48 20.93
N ALA A 255 -22.18 -17.49 21.76
CA ALA A 255 -21.20 -18.04 22.66
C ALA A 255 -20.24 -18.89 21.84
N ALA A 256 -18.98 -18.46 21.76
CA ALA A 256 -17.89 -19.26 21.25
C ALA A 256 -17.94 -20.65 21.90
N GLU A 257 -18.22 -21.67 21.11
CA GLU A 257 -18.21 -23.04 21.56
C GLU A 257 -16.77 -23.42 21.92
N LYS A 258 -16.50 -23.55 23.23
CA LYS A 258 -15.21 -24.05 23.70
C LYS A 258 -15.12 -25.51 23.31
N THR A 259 -14.19 -25.84 22.44
CA THR A 259 -13.87 -27.25 22.16
C THR A 259 -13.32 -27.92 23.42
N ALA A 260 -13.41 -29.23 23.50
CA ALA A 260 -12.93 -30.05 24.63
C ALA A 260 -11.39 -29.88 24.89
N LYS A 261 -10.66 -29.13 24.05
CA LYS A 261 -9.25 -28.79 24.18
C LYS A 261 -8.97 -27.35 24.56
N GLY A 262 -10.01 -26.56 24.89
CA GLY A 262 -9.82 -25.16 25.30
C GLY A 262 -9.46 -24.18 24.17
N GLU A 263 -9.44 -24.61 22.92
CA GLU A 263 -9.26 -23.74 21.76
C GLU A 263 -10.58 -23.09 21.40
N THR A 264 -10.58 -21.77 21.26
CA THR A 264 -11.72 -21.01 20.76
C THR A 264 -11.81 -21.23 19.25
N GLN A 265 -12.73 -22.07 18.78
CA GLN A 265 -13.07 -22.10 17.36
C GLN A 265 -13.94 -20.87 17.06
N GLU A 266 -13.50 -20.08 16.09
CA GLU A 266 -14.37 -19.05 15.51
C GLU A 266 -15.62 -19.71 14.93
N PRO A 267 -16.82 -19.12 15.14
CA PRO A 267 -18.05 -19.67 14.57
C PRO A 267 -17.90 -19.77 13.06
N LYS A 268 -18.05 -20.97 12.50
CA LYS A 268 -18.14 -21.16 11.05
C LYS A 268 -19.43 -20.50 10.56
N ILE A 269 -19.29 -19.31 9.98
CA ILE A 269 -20.39 -18.61 9.33
C ILE A 269 -20.64 -19.31 7.99
N LYS A 270 -21.90 -19.67 7.71
CA LYS A 270 -22.26 -20.20 6.39
C LYS A 270 -21.99 -19.11 5.35
N GLU A 271 -21.08 -19.39 4.44
CA GLU A 271 -20.76 -18.56 3.32
C GLU A 271 -22.00 -18.37 2.43
N GLY A 272 -22.36 -17.13 2.17
CA GLY A 272 -23.40 -16.73 1.24
C GLY A 272 -23.21 -15.27 0.85
N PRO A 273 -23.69 -14.83 -0.31
CA PRO A 273 -23.47 -13.49 -0.84
C PRO A 273 -23.99 -12.35 0.05
N ASP A 274 -24.77 -12.67 1.08
CA ASP A 274 -25.37 -11.71 2.02
C ASP A 274 -24.79 -11.81 3.44
N THR A 275 -23.72 -12.58 3.65
CA THR A 275 -23.09 -12.72 4.97
C THR A 275 -21.91 -11.75 5.07
N GLY A 276 -22.03 -10.80 5.98
CA GLY A 276 -20.97 -9.84 6.27
C GLY A 276 -19.74 -10.49 6.91
N TYR A 277 -18.63 -9.77 6.89
CA TYR A 277 -17.35 -10.20 7.44
C TYR A 277 -17.02 -9.48 8.73
N ARG A 278 -16.27 -10.17 9.62
CA ARG A 278 -15.79 -9.56 10.84
C ARG A 278 -14.72 -8.51 10.53
N MET A 279 -14.91 -7.32 11.05
CA MET A 279 -13.83 -6.37 11.20
C MET A 279 -13.00 -6.79 12.41
N SER A 280 -11.74 -7.10 12.21
CA SER A 280 -10.87 -7.54 13.30
C SER A 280 -10.55 -6.42 14.29
N TRP A 281 -10.89 -5.16 13.96
CA TRP A 281 -10.52 -4.01 14.78
C TRP A 281 -11.25 -2.73 14.35
N PRO A 282 -11.58 -1.81 15.28
CA PRO A 282 -11.30 -1.80 16.72
C PRO A 282 -12.33 -2.52 17.57
N ASP A 283 -13.38 -3.07 17.01
CA ASP A 283 -14.62 -3.44 17.71
C ASP A 283 -14.71 -4.90 18.14
N GLY A 284 -13.57 -5.60 18.22
CA GLY A 284 -13.55 -6.93 18.86
C GLY A 284 -14.41 -8.01 18.18
N GLY A 285 -14.60 -7.92 16.86
CA GLY A 285 -15.29 -8.96 16.11
C GLY A 285 -16.74 -8.66 15.74
N ARG A 286 -17.09 -7.38 15.55
CA ARG A 286 -18.38 -7.01 14.93
C ARG A 286 -18.40 -7.48 13.48
N MET A 287 -19.55 -8.03 13.07
CA MET A 287 -19.79 -8.37 11.68
C MET A 287 -20.17 -7.11 10.91
N MET A 288 -19.54 -6.89 9.77
CA MET A 288 -19.78 -5.73 8.92
C MET A 288 -20.17 -6.17 7.52
N LEU A 289 -20.99 -5.36 6.88
CA LEU A 289 -21.37 -5.47 5.47
C LEU A 289 -20.89 -4.22 4.73
N LEU A 290 -20.71 -4.33 3.42
CA LEU A 290 -20.55 -3.14 2.59
C LEU A 290 -21.80 -2.26 2.72
N ALA A 291 -21.59 -0.95 2.88
CA ALA A 291 -22.69 0.01 2.91
C ALA A 291 -23.39 0.10 1.54
N PRO A 292 -24.67 0.48 1.49
CA PRO A 292 -25.36 0.70 0.23
C PRO A 292 -24.59 1.66 -0.68
N GLY A 293 -24.36 1.24 -1.94
CA GLY A 293 -23.60 2.02 -2.92
C GLY A 293 -22.11 1.68 -3.01
N VAL A 294 -21.55 0.97 -2.05
CA VAL A 294 -20.20 0.39 -2.15
C VAL A 294 -20.28 -0.85 -3.04
N LYS A 295 -19.41 -0.92 -4.04
CA LYS A 295 -19.35 -2.02 -5.02
C LYS A 295 -18.28 -3.03 -4.65
N GLY A 296 -18.33 -4.22 -5.26
CA GLY A 296 -17.34 -5.28 -5.09
C GLY A 296 -17.63 -6.18 -3.89
N ASP A 297 -16.61 -6.85 -3.39
CA ASP A 297 -16.72 -7.90 -2.39
C ASP A 297 -15.95 -7.57 -1.10
N LEU A 298 -16.52 -7.90 0.03
CA LEU A 298 -15.86 -7.96 1.33
C LEU A 298 -15.86 -9.44 1.75
N MET A 299 -14.82 -10.17 1.31
CA MET A 299 -14.73 -11.63 1.45
C MET A 299 -13.89 -12.07 2.65
N GLU A 300 -13.16 -11.16 3.24
CA GLU A 300 -12.42 -11.33 4.48
C GLU A 300 -12.44 -10.04 5.30
N HIS A 301 -12.06 -10.12 6.57
CA HIS A 301 -11.94 -8.92 7.38
C HIS A 301 -10.79 -8.04 6.86
N THR A 302 -10.96 -6.74 6.89
CA THR A 302 -9.86 -5.83 6.60
C THR A 302 -8.82 -5.87 7.72
N CYS A 303 -7.55 -5.83 7.35
CA CYS A 303 -6.40 -5.92 8.25
C CYS A 303 -5.66 -4.58 8.37
N PRO A 304 -6.30 -3.49 8.82
CA PRO A 304 -5.61 -2.23 9.03
C PRO A 304 -4.69 -2.29 10.27
N PRO A 305 -3.76 -1.33 10.41
CA PRO A 305 -3.01 -1.14 11.65
C PRO A 305 -3.94 -0.99 12.86
N ARG A 306 -3.47 -1.37 14.03
CA ARG A 306 -4.26 -1.17 15.27
C ARG A 306 -4.50 0.32 15.50
N TRP A 307 -5.74 0.67 15.82
CA TRP A 307 -6.15 2.06 16.04
C TRP A 307 -5.30 2.81 17.09
N ILE A 308 -4.91 2.12 18.19
CA ILE A 308 -4.09 2.69 19.25
C ILE A 308 -2.70 3.04 18.72
N THR A 309 -2.06 2.13 17.96
CA THR A 309 -0.75 2.34 17.36
C THR A 309 -0.80 3.47 16.31
N TYR A 310 -1.86 3.50 15.53
CA TYR A 310 -2.04 4.45 14.44
C TYR A 310 -2.22 5.91 14.91
N ARG A 311 -2.84 6.13 16.07
CA ARG A 311 -3.08 7.49 16.61
C ARG A 311 -2.03 7.96 17.59
N ASN A 312 -0.86 7.35 17.61
CA ASN A 312 0.28 7.83 18.39
C ASN A 312 1.11 8.87 17.63
N ASP A 313 2.10 9.48 18.32
CA ASP A 313 2.96 10.53 17.77
C ASP A 313 3.80 10.07 16.56
N ALA A 314 4.03 8.76 16.39
CA ALA A 314 4.81 8.23 15.28
C ALA A 314 4.01 8.15 13.96
N HIS A 315 2.67 8.18 14.04
CA HIS A 315 1.75 8.03 12.90
C HIS A 315 0.81 9.22 12.75
N THR A 316 1.13 10.34 13.37
CA THR A 316 0.36 11.59 13.23
C THR A 316 1.28 12.76 12.95
N TYR A 317 0.78 13.74 12.25
CA TYR A 317 1.43 15.03 12.04
C TYR A 317 0.53 16.15 12.51
N LYS A 318 0.99 16.94 13.50
CA LYS A 318 0.19 18.00 14.14
C LYS A 318 -1.17 17.50 14.64
N GLY A 319 -1.18 16.28 15.23
CA GLY A 319 -2.38 15.64 15.76
C GLY A 319 -3.35 15.07 14.73
N ARG A 320 -2.96 15.01 13.45
CA ARG A 320 -3.76 14.43 12.36
C ARG A 320 -3.18 13.12 11.88
N THR A 321 -4.03 12.16 11.62
CA THR A 321 -3.70 10.93 10.90
C THR A 321 -3.47 11.24 9.41
N LEU A 322 -3.03 10.25 8.66
CA LEU A 322 -2.92 10.36 7.21
C LEU A 322 -4.28 10.70 6.56
N TYR A 323 -5.34 10.02 6.97
CA TYR A 323 -6.69 10.27 6.49
C TYR A 323 -7.20 11.67 6.85
N ASP A 324 -6.96 12.13 8.10
CA ASP A 324 -7.27 13.50 8.49
C ASP A 324 -6.55 14.53 7.60
N SER A 325 -5.31 14.22 7.20
CA SER A 325 -4.52 15.07 6.30
C SER A 325 -5.09 15.07 4.88
N TRP A 326 -5.55 13.91 4.35
CA TRP A 326 -6.25 13.87 3.06
C TRP A 326 -7.52 14.74 3.06
N CYS A 327 -8.33 14.61 4.11
CA CYS A 327 -9.55 15.41 4.27
C CYS A 327 -9.24 16.91 4.34
N LYS A 328 -8.18 17.29 5.08
CA LYS A 328 -7.75 18.68 5.23
C LYS A 328 -7.23 19.28 3.92
N MET A 329 -6.38 18.56 3.21
CA MET A 329 -5.75 19.05 1.98
C MET A 329 -6.71 19.02 0.78
N GLY A 330 -7.66 18.08 0.73
CA GLY A 330 -8.77 18.00 -0.22
C GLY A 330 -8.39 17.63 -1.66
N ASN A 331 -7.13 17.31 -1.92
CA ASN A 331 -6.65 16.96 -3.26
C ASN A 331 -6.75 15.46 -3.57
N ILE A 332 -6.79 14.58 -2.56
CA ILE A 332 -6.93 13.13 -2.75
C ILE A 332 -8.37 12.81 -3.16
N LYS A 333 -8.53 12.25 -4.35
CA LYS A 333 -9.82 11.82 -4.91
C LYS A 333 -10.11 10.36 -4.65
N GLY A 334 -9.05 9.56 -4.45
CA GLY A 334 -9.18 8.14 -4.10
C GLY A 334 -7.90 7.58 -3.49
N ALA A 335 -8.06 6.54 -2.67
CA ALA A 335 -6.98 5.79 -2.02
C ALA A 335 -7.18 4.29 -2.26
N TYR A 336 -6.12 3.63 -2.70
CA TYR A 336 -6.15 2.25 -3.17
C TYR A 336 -5.10 1.40 -2.48
N PHE A 337 -5.50 0.18 -2.09
CA PHE A 337 -4.77 -0.69 -1.19
C PHE A 337 -4.67 -2.11 -1.75
N GLY A 338 -3.72 -2.89 -1.21
CA GLY A 338 -3.59 -4.34 -1.36
C GLY A 338 -3.82 -5.05 -0.03
N HIS A 339 -2.97 -6.05 0.29
CA HIS A 339 -2.87 -6.74 1.56
C HIS A 339 -4.00 -7.74 1.87
N ASP A 340 -5.26 -7.36 1.69
CA ASP A 340 -6.40 -8.26 1.89
C ASP A 340 -6.74 -8.93 0.56
N HIS A 341 -6.31 -10.19 0.39
CA HIS A 341 -6.21 -10.85 -0.93
C HIS A 341 -7.56 -11.09 -1.61
N THR A 342 -8.62 -11.23 -0.82
CA THR A 342 -9.95 -11.58 -1.34
C THR A 342 -10.93 -10.40 -1.37
N ASN A 343 -10.56 -9.26 -0.77
CA ASN A 343 -11.36 -8.05 -0.79
C ASN A 343 -11.20 -7.27 -2.11
N SER A 344 -12.31 -6.78 -2.65
CA SER A 344 -12.32 -6.00 -3.90
C SER A 344 -13.28 -4.81 -3.85
N PHE A 345 -13.68 -4.37 -2.66
CA PHE A 345 -14.65 -3.29 -2.54
C PHE A 345 -14.13 -1.96 -3.11
N ASP A 346 -15.09 -1.12 -3.51
CA ASP A 346 -14.87 0.19 -4.06
C ASP A 346 -16.07 1.09 -3.69
N GLY A 347 -15.82 2.16 -2.99
CA GLY A 347 -16.85 3.07 -2.53
C GLY A 347 -16.33 4.45 -2.17
N VAL A 348 -17.22 5.43 -2.18
CA VAL A 348 -16.91 6.81 -1.80
C VAL A 348 -17.32 7.01 -0.35
N ASP A 349 -16.40 7.52 0.44
CA ASP A 349 -16.66 7.83 1.85
C ASP A 349 -17.50 9.11 2.05
N LYS A 350 -17.82 9.40 3.29
CA LYS A 350 -18.60 10.60 3.66
C LYS A 350 -17.91 11.94 3.34
N ASN A 351 -16.59 11.94 3.09
CA ASN A 351 -15.79 13.12 2.77
C ASN A 351 -15.49 13.23 1.26
N GLY A 352 -16.05 12.34 0.44
CA GLY A 352 -15.88 12.34 -1.01
C GLY A 352 -14.59 11.65 -1.49
N ILE A 353 -13.87 10.96 -0.62
CA ILE A 353 -12.67 10.18 -0.98
C ILE A 353 -13.12 8.75 -1.35
N ARG A 354 -12.73 8.29 -2.53
CA ARG A 354 -13.00 6.91 -2.95
C ARG A 354 -11.97 5.96 -2.35
N PHE A 355 -12.42 4.89 -1.74
CA PHE A 355 -11.58 3.82 -1.21
C PHE A 355 -11.75 2.57 -2.05
N GLY A 356 -10.65 1.93 -2.41
CA GLY A 356 -10.66 0.68 -3.17
C GLY A 356 -9.65 -0.33 -2.66
N MET A 357 -10.11 -1.59 -2.49
CA MET A 357 -9.23 -2.74 -2.27
C MET A 357 -8.98 -3.45 -3.59
N THR A 358 -7.74 -3.85 -3.82
CA THR A 358 -7.33 -4.60 -5.01
C THR A 358 -6.93 -6.00 -4.58
N LYS A 359 -7.56 -7.02 -5.17
CA LYS A 359 -7.29 -8.42 -4.90
C LYS A 359 -5.87 -8.83 -5.28
N THR A 360 -5.42 -9.94 -4.68
CA THR A 360 -4.17 -10.60 -5.09
C THR A 360 -4.12 -10.85 -6.60
N ALA A 361 -2.97 -10.59 -7.20
CA ALA A 361 -2.70 -10.88 -8.60
C ALA A 361 -2.16 -12.30 -8.82
N SER A 362 -2.38 -13.20 -7.88
CA SER A 362 -1.75 -14.53 -7.86
C SER A 362 -2.66 -15.60 -7.31
N PHE A 363 -2.46 -16.82 -7.81
CA PHE A 363 -2.99 -18.05 -7.22
C PHE A 363 -1.96 -18.78 -6.34
N SER A 364 -0.77 -18.20 -6.16
CA SER A 364 0.30 -18.77 -5.32
C SER A 364 0.09 -18.52 -3.83
N THR A 365 -0.87 -17.68 -3.47
CA THR A 365 -1.26 -17.37 -2.09
C THR A 365 -2.73 -17.68 -1.87
N TYR A 366 -3.25 -17.47 -0.64
CA TYR A 366 -4.69 -17.65 -0.40
C TYR A 366 -5.50 -16.69 -1.27
N ASN A 367 -6.60 -17.18 -1.81
CA ASN A 367 -7.51 -16.44 -2.68
C ASN A 367 -8.90 -17.11 -2.64
N ASP A 368 -9.89 -16.47 -3.22
CA ASP A 368 -11.26 -16.96 -3.32
C ASP A 368 -11.57 -17.70 -4.65
N GLY A 369 -10.53 -18.19 -5.32
CA GLY A 369 -10.64 -18.79 -6.65
C GLY A 369 -10.60 -17.77 -7.80
N THR A 370 -10.25 -16.51 -7.49
CA THR A 370 -10.02 -15.45 -8.48
C THR A 370 -8.69 -14.75 -8.19
N ALA A 371 -8.03 -14.27 -9.23
CA ALA A 371 -6.94 -13.31 -9.12
C ALA A 371 -7.27 -12.07 -9.95
N GLY A 372 -6.78 -10.91 -9.54
CA GLY A 372 -7.17 -9.67 -10.18
C GLY A 372 -6.13 -8.56 -10.06
N LEU A 373 -6.47 -7.47 -10.70
CA LEU A 373 -5.78 -6.18 -10.63
C LEU A 373 -6.81 -5.08 -10.79
N ARG A 374 -6.42 -3.85 -10.55
CA ARG A 374 -7.30 -2.70 -10.75
C ARG A 374 -6.80 -1.83 -11.89
N ALA A 375 -7.71 -1.47 -12.79
CA ALA A 375 -7.43 -0.58 -13.91
C ALA A 375 -7.95 0.82 -13.62
N PHE A 376 -7.22 1.81 -14.10
CA PHE A 376 -7.53 3.23 -13.96
C PHE A 376 -7.42 3.94 -15.29
N THR A 377 -8.32 4.89 -15.51
CA THR A 377 -8.22 5.89 -16.56
C THR A 377 -8.35 7.26 -15.94
N LEU A 378 -7.27 8.05 -15.93
CA LEU A 378 -7.31 9.45 -15.55
C LEU A 378 -7.73 10.29 -16.76
N HIS A 379 -8.48 11.35 -16.49
CA HIS A 379 -8.89 12.33 -17.49
C HIS A 379 -8.24 13.68 -17.24
N ALA A 380 -7.93 14.40 -18.29
CA ALA A 380 -7.25 15.69 -18.23
C ALA A 380 -8.07 16.78 -17.50
N ASP A 381 -9.36 16.54 -17.28
CA ASP A 381 -10.23 17.42 -16.50
C ASP A 381 -10.14 17.19 -14.96
N GLY A 382 -9.28 16.26 -14.52
CA GLY A 382 -9.08 15.93 -13.11
C GLY A 382 -10.04 14.87 -12.57
N THR A 383 -10.87 14.25 -13.40
CA THR A 383 -11.69 13.10 -13.06
C THR A 383 -10.96 11.78 -13.37
N TYR A 384 -11.50 10.66 -12.90
CA TYR A 384 -10.96 9.34 -13.22
C TYR A 384 -12.02 8.24 -13.10
N ASP A 385 -11.80 7.17 -13.86
CA ASP A 385 -12.52 5.92 -13.78
C ASP A 385 -11.63 4.80 -13.24
N THR A 386 -12.23 3.83 -12.56
CA THR A 386 -11.54 2.63 -12.10
C THR A 386 -12.46 1.43 -12.11
N GLU A 387 -11.90 0.29 -12.44
CA GLU A 387 -12.58 -1.01 -12.40
C GLU A 387 -11.61 -2.12 -12.00
N THR A 388 -12.13 -3.23 -11.50
CA THR A 388 -11.34 -4.42 -11.18
C THR A 388 -11.44 -5.42 -12.33
N PHE A 389 -10.29 -5.92 -12.76
CA PHE A 389 -10.18 -6.98 -13.77
C PHE A 389 -9.81 -8.29 -13.06
N PHE A 390 -10.58 -9.34 -13.34
CA PHE A 390 -10.41 -10.65 -12.71
C PHE A 390 -10.22 -11.76 -13.74
N VAL A 391 -9.44 -12.76 -13.36
CA VAL A 391 -9.35 -14.05 -14.04
C VAL A 391 -9.79 -15.17 -13.12
N LYS A 392 -10.42 -16.21 -13.69
CA LYS A 392 -10.90 -17.41 -12.97
C LYS A 392 -10.44 -18.67 -13.71
N PRO A 393 -10.10 -19.76 -12.98
CA PRO A 393 -9.92 -21.08 -13.59
C PRO A 393 -11.23 -21.61 -14.22
N PRO A 394 -11.16 -22.54 -15.18
CA PRO A 394 -9.95 -23.00 -15.85
C PRO A 394 -9.46 -21.98 -16.87
N PHE A 395 -8.15 -21.73 -16.85
CA PHE A 395 -7.52 -20.86 -17.84
C PHE A 395 -7.56 -21.53 -19.21
N LYS A 396 -8.08 -20.86 -20.23
CA LYS A 396 -7.98 -21.34 -21.59
C LYS A 396 -6.51 -21.28 -21.99
N LYS A 397 -5.86 -22.42 -22.16
CA LYS A 397 -4.55 -22.45 -22.80
C LYS A 397 -4.69 -21.77 -24.15
N SER A 398 -3.90 -20.73 -24.41
CA SER A 398 -3.83 -20.16 -25.74
C SER A 398 -3.36 -21.27 -26.66
N SER A 399 -4.17 -21.64 -27.63
CA SER A 399 -3.72 -22.47 -28.74
C SER A 399 -2.55 -21.75 -29.39
N LYS A 400 -1.34 -22.35 -29.26
CA LYS A 400 -0.15 -21.88 -29.98
C LYS A 400 -0.40 -21.96 -31.48
#